data_dc6aae5e93dceb9c9b9efc61a87c5296
#
_entry.id   dc6aae5e93dceb9c9b9efc61a87c5296
#
_cell.length_a   1.000
_cell.length_b   1.000
_cell.length_c   1.000
_cell.angle_alpha   90.00
_cell.angle_beta   90.00
_cell.angle_gamma   90.00
#
_symmetry.space_group_name_H-M   'P 1'
#
loop_
_entity.id
_entity.type
_entity.pdbx_description
1 polymer ?
#
loop_
_entity_poly.entity_id
_entity_poly.type
_entity_poly.pdbx_seq_one_letter_code
_entity_poly.pdbx_strand_id
1 'polypeptide(L)'
;MFTGKFLELAGKKLKQRTETDILQARSAGLRFLEQNHLIQTVEAEIQNFFDYYSIISDQLDLGLTEKERHLISRDRACNMENYIPYPGIEEVLNSLSKTNKLGIISDTWPSIGAQLKHIGISQYLSFCTFSCFVGVFKPDQRIYQDALNKCGFHAEDTVFIDDAVRNLDGAAALGITPILIAANPASDVETDYTKIRDLRELIR
;
A
#
# COMPACT_ATOMS: atom_id res chain seq x y z
N MET A 1 4.38 -7.14 -6.76
CA MET A 1 4.02 -8.45 -7.34
C MET A 1 3.08 -8.21 -8.51
N PHE A 2 3.08 -9.04 -9.57
CA PHE A 2 2.11 -8.94 -10.65
C PHE A 2 0.75 -9.49 -10.19
N THR A 3 -0.36 -8.93 -10.68
CA THR A 3 -1.72 -9.42 -10.35
C THR A 3 -2.00 -10.77 -10.99
N GLY A 4 -3.01 -11.47 -10.47
CA GLY A 4 -3.47 -12.75 -11.04
C GLY A 4 -3.85 -12.62 -12.52
N LYS A 5 -4.56 -11.54 -12.89
CA LYS A 5 -4.97 -11.26 -14.27
C LYS A 5 -3.78 -11.04 -15.21
N PHE A 6 -2.74 -10.31 -14.76
CA PHE A 6 -1.51 -10.17 -15.55
C PHE A 6 -0.81 -11.52 -15.79
N LEU A 7 -0.71 -12.35 -14.75
CA LEU A 7 -0.08 -13.67 -14.86
C LEU A 7 -0.91 -14.64 -15.73
N GLU A 8 -2.22 -14.53 -15.72
CA GLU A 8 -3.12 -15.28 -16.61
C GLU A 8 -2.82 -14.97 -18.09
N LEU A 9 -2.72 -13.69 -18.44
CA LEU A 9 -2.60 -13.24 -19.83
C LEU A 9 -1.15 -13.26 -20.35
N ALA A 10 -0.17 -12.92 -19.52
CA ALA A 10 1.23 -12.76 -19.91
C ALA A 10 2.17 -13.85 -19.36
N GLY A 11 1.74 -14.66 -18.41
CA GLY A 11 2.62 -15.55 -17.64
C GLY A 11 3.43 -16.56 -18.48
N LYS A 12 2.87 -17.06 -19.57
CA LYS A 12 3.62 -17.97 -20.49
C LYS A 12 4.79 -17.28 -21.17
N LYS A 13 4.60 -16.05 -21.65
CA LYS A 13 5.64 -15.24 -22.30
C LYS A 13 6.63 -14.71 -21.27
N LEU A 14 6.15 -14.33 -20.08
CA LEU A 14 6.99 -13.85 -18.98
C LEU A 14 8.02 -14.92 -18.55
N LYS A 15 7.64 -16.19 -18.49
CA LYS A 15 8.54 -17.31 -18.17
C LYS A 15 9.68 -17.51 -19.18
N GLN A 16 9.59 -16.91 -20.36
CA GLN A 16 10.64 -16.95 -21.40
C GLN A 16 11.61 -15.78 -21.29
N ARG A 17 11.44 -14.88 -20.35
CA ARG A 17 12.28 -13.71 -20.10
C ARG A 17 13.23 -13.97 -18.95
N THR A 18 14.40 -13.33 -18.97
CA THR A 18 15.34 -13.41 -17.85
C THR A 18 14.81 -12.63 -16.65
N GLU A 19 15.25 -13.01 -15.46
CA GLU A 19 14.90 -12.27 -14.24
C GLU A 19 15.38 -10.81 -14.32
N THR A 20 16.55 -10.59 -14.90
CA THR A 20 17.11 -9.24 -15.11
C THR A 20 16.21 -8.38 -15.99
N ASP A 21 15.72 -8.91 -17.12
CA ASP A 21 14.83 -8.16 -18.01
C ASP A 21 13.51 -7.81 -17.29
N ILE A 22 12.96 -8.75 -16.54
CA ILE A 22 11.73 -8.55 -15.76
C ILE A 22 11.94 -7.45 -14.71
N LEU A 23 13.06 -7.46 -13.99
CA LEU A 23 13.38 -6.44 -13.00
C LEU A 23 13.56 -5.06 -13.64
N GLN A 24 14.23 -4.97 -14.79
CA GLN A 24 14.40 -3.72 -15.53
C GLN A 24 13.08 -3.15 -16.01
N ALA A 25 12.23 -3.97 -16.62
CA ALA A 25 10.91 -3.54 -17.10
C ALA A 25 10.02 -3.07 -15.94
N ARG A 26 10.02 -3.81 -14.83
CA ARG A 26 9.29 -3.39 -13.61
C ARG A 26 9.81 -2.07 -13.05
N SER A 27 11.13 -1.89 -13.00
CA SER A 27 11.73 -0.65 -12.52
C SER A 27 11.36 0.55 -13.39
N ALA A 28 11.29 0.37 -14.71
CA ALA A 28 10.82 1.43 -15.61
C ALA A 28 9.35 1.78 -15.36
N GLY A 29 8.48 0.77 -15.24
CA GLY A 29 7.08 0.99 -14.92
C GLY A 29 6.88 1.64 -13.55
N LEU A 30 7.63 1.23 -12.52
CA LEU A 30 7.55 1.82 -11.19
C LEU A 30 7.96 3.30 -11.20
N ARG A 31 9.04 3.66 -11.91
CA ARG A 31 9.42 5.08 -12.07
C ARG A 31 8.31 5.91 -12.72
N PHE A 32 7.62 5.36 -13.71
CA PHE A 32 6.45 6.04 -14.29
C PHE A 32 5.36 6.26 -13.24
N LEU A 33 5.01 5.24 -12.46
CA LEU A 33 3.99 5.36 -11.42
C LEU A 33 4.38 6.37 -10.33
N GLU A 34 5.65 6.40 -9.92
CA GLU A 34 6.17 7.37 -8.94
C GLU A 34 6.03 8.81 -9.44
N GLN A 35 6.35 9.05 -10.72
CA GLN A 35 6.24 10.38 -11.34
C GLN A 35 4.79 10.84 -11.56
N ASN A 36 3.84 9.90 -11.63
CA ASN A 36 2.43 10.15 -11.89
C ASN A 36 1.53 9.75 -10.69
N HIS A 37 2.06 9.86 -9.48
CA HIS A 37 1.39 9.34 -8.28
C HIS A 37 0.30 10.25 -7.72
N LEU A 38 0.41 11.57 -7.92
CA LEU A 38 -0.58 12.54 -7.43
C LEU A 38 -1.85 12.50 -8.28
N ILE A 39 -2.81 11.67 -7.90
CA ILE A 39 -4.08 11.48 -8.61
C ILE A 39 -5.24 11.37 -7.62
N GLN A 40 -6.46 11.72 -8.10
CA GLN A 40 -7.63 11.87 -7.24
C GLN A 40 -8.73 10.84 -7.52
N THR A 41 -8.69 10.13 -8.65
CA THR A 41 -9.78 9.26 -9.08
C THR A 41 -9.32 7.85 -9.46
N VAL A 42 -10.23 6.88 -9.34
CA VAL A 42 -9.99 5.49 -9.73
C VAL A 42 -9.78 5.38 -11.25
N GLU A 43 -10.41 6.23 -12.03
CA GLU A 43 -10.22 6.28 -13.49
C GLU A 43 -8.79 6.67 -13.85
N ALA A 44 -8.22 7.69 -13.18
CA ALA A 44 -6.82 8.06 -13.34
C ALA A 44 -5.87 6.95 -12.87
N GLU A 45 -6.20 6.24 -11.79
CA GLU A 45 -5.47 5.06 -11.34
C GLU A 45 -5.46 3.96 -12.40
N ILE A 46 -6.62 3.64 -12.98
CA ILE A 46 -6.73 2.64 -14.05
C ILE A 46 -5.86 3.05 -15.26
N GLN A 47 -5.87 4.33 -15.64
CA GLN A 47 -5.03 4.83 -16.72
C GLN A 47 -3.54 4.71 -16.38
N ASN A 48 -3.11 5.09 -15.17
CA ASN A 48 -1.71 4.93 -14.76
C ASN A 48 -1.26 3.47 -14.78
N PHE A 49 -2.10 2.54 -14.36
CA PHE A 49 -1.77 1.12 -14.46
C PHE A 49 -1.82 0.60 -15.90
N PHE A 50 -2.66 1.15 -16.76
CA PHE A 50 -2.62 0.84 -18.19
C PHE A 50 -1.27 1.22 -18.80
N ASP A 51 -0.78 2.41 -18.51
CA ASP A 51 0.52 2.88 -18.99
C ASP A 51 1.68 2.07 -18.38
N TYR A 52 1.60 1.75 -17.08
CA TYR A 52 2.54 0.86 -16.40
C TYR A 52 2.65 -0.51 -17.10
N TYR A 53 1.51 -1.16 -17.38
CA TYR A 53 1.50 -2.45 -18.05
C TYR A 53 1.86 -2.35 -19.53
N SER A 54 1.66 -1.19 -20.16
CA SER A 54 2.14 -0.92 -21.53
C SER A 54 3.67 -0.88 -21.55
N ILE A 55 4.30 -0.13 -20.64
CA ILE A 55 5.77 -0.08 -20.51
C ILE A 55 6.35 -1.50 -20.32
N ILE A 56 5.76 -2.29 -19.43
CA ILE A 56 6.24 -3.66 -19.18
C ILE A 56 6.03 -4.55 -20.40
N SER A 57 4.87 -4.47 -21.05
CA SER A 57 4.55 -5.28 -22.23
C SER A 57 5.51 -4.99 -23.38
N ASP A 58 5.82 -3.72 -23.61
CA ASP A 58 6.68 -3.28 -24.70
C ASP A 58 8.14 -3.66 -24.44
N GLN A 59 8.66 -3.44 -23.22
CA GLN A 59 10.05 -3.80 -22.88
C GLN A 59 10.32 -5.30 -22.88
N LEU A 60 9.31 -6.11 -22.54
CA LEU A 60 9.44 -7.57 -22.50
C LEU A 60 8.88 -8.25 -23.76
N ASP A 61 8.44 -7.50 -24.77
CA ASP A 61 7.80 -8.02 -25.96
C ASP A 61 6.73 -9.08 -25.63
N LEU A 62 5.82 -8.71 -24.71
CA LEU A 62 4.74 -9.61 -24.29
C LEU A 62 3.57 -9.62 -25.28
N GLY A 63 3.49 -8.61 -26.17
CA GLY A 63 2.44 -8.48 -27.18
C GLY A 63 1.04 -8.45 -26.57
N LEU A 64 0.86 -7.79 -25.42
CA LEU A 64 -0.45 -7.57 -24.83
C LEU A 64 -1.22 -6.56 -25.68
N THR A 65 -2.41 -6.93 -26.08
CA THR A 65 -3.34 -6.05 -26.79
C THR A 65 -3.81 -4.92 -25.86
N GLU A 66 -4.29 -3.83 -26.44
CA GLU A 66 -4.90 -2.71 -25.70
C GLU A 66 -6.02 -3.20 -24.75
N LYS A 67 -6.89 -4.08 -25.27
CA LYS A 67 -7.96 -4.69 -24.48
C LYS A 67 -7.45 -5.47 -23.27
N GLU A 68 -6.39 -6.25 -23.44
CA GLU A 68 -5.79 -7.02 -22.34
C GLU A 68 -5.16 -6.10 -21.30
N ARG A 69 -4.46 -5.03 -21.72
CA ARG A 69 -3.90 -4.02 -20.82
C ARG A 69 -5.00 -3.31 -20.01
N HIS A 70 -6.11 -2.95 -20.62
CA HIS A 70 -7.27 -2.40 -19.91
C HIS A 70 -7.87 -3.39 -18.91
N LEU A 71 -8.00 -4.68 -19.28
CA LEU A 71 -8.50 -5.71 -18.36
C LEU A 71 -7.60 -5.86 -17.14
N ILE A 72 -6.28 -5.89 -17.34
CA ILE A 72 -5.30 -5.99 -16.24
C ILE A 72 -5.37 -4.78 -15.32
N SER A 73 -5.44 -3.56 -15.90
CA SER A 73 -5.47 -2.32 -15.15
C SER A 73 -6.74 -2.20 -14.29
N ARG A 74 -7.88 -2.55 -14.86
CA ARG A 74 -9.14 -2.59 -14.09
C ARG A 74 -9.15 -3.65 -13.01
N ASP A 75 -8.62 -4.85 -13.29
CA ASP A 75 -8.46 -5.91 -12.28
C ASP A 75 -7.58 -5.43 -11.13
N ARG A 76 -6.48 -4.73 -11.43
CA ARG A 76 -5.59 -4.18 -10.41
C ARG A 76 -6.27 -3.18 -9.48
N ALA A 77 -7.09 -2.28 -10.03
CA ALA A 77 -7.74 -1.22 -9.28
C ALA A 77 -9.07 -1.66 -8.64
N CYS A 78 -9.87 -2.52 -9.32
CA CYS A 78 -11.26 -2.75 -8.97
C CYS A 78 -11.56 -4.17 -8.46
N ASN A 79 -10.63 -5.11 -8.56
CA ASN A 79 -10.88 -6.47 -8.08
C ASN A 79 -10.68 -6.55 -6.56
N MET A 80 -11.79 -6.62 -5.83
CA MET A 80 -11.79 -6.65 -4.37
C MET A 80 -11.23 -7.96 -3.80
N GLU A 81 -11.23 -9.05 -4.56
CA GLU A 81 -10.65 -10.35 -4.16
C GLU A 81 -9.12 -10.30 -4.01
N ASN A 82 -8.48 -9.25 -4.54
CA ASN A 82 -7.04 -9.02 -4.34
C ASN A 82 -6.69 -8.61 -2.89
N TYR A 83 -7.69 -8.35 -2.04
CA TYR A 83 -7.50 -7.84 -0.67
C TYR A 83 -8.12 -8.78 0.34
N ILE A 84 -7.27 -9.39 1.14
CA ILE A 84 -7.66 -10.32 2.19
C ILE A 84 -7.21 -9.74 3.53
N PRO A 85 -8.13 -9.47 4.46
CA PRO A 85 -7.77 -8.97 5.78
C PRO A 85 -7.04 -10.05 6.58
N TYR A 86 -6.14 -9.63 7.47
CA TYR A 86 -5.54 -10.55 8.44
C TYR A 86 -6.61 -11.13 9.37
N PRO A 87 -6.52 -12.42 9.72
CA PRO A 87 -7.44 -13.05 10.66
C PRO A 87 -7.49 -12.31 12.00
N GLY A 88 -8.68 -12.02 12.50
CA GLY A 88 -8.88 -11.35 13.79
C GLY A 88 -8.72 -9.83 13.77
N ILE A 89 -8.43 -9.21 12.62
CA ILE A 89 -8.24 -7.76 12.53
C ILE A 89 -9.48 -6.97 13.00
N GLU A 90 -10.67 -7.46 12.72
CA GLU A 90 -11.92 -6.81 13.11
C GLU A 90 -12.06 -6.70 14.63
N GLU A 91 -11.73 -7.78 15.36
CA GLU A 91 -11.75 -7.80 16.83
C GLU A 91 -10.79 -6.76 17.42
N VAL A 92 -9.57 -6.69 16.87
CA VAL A 92 -8.55 -5.73 17.32
C VAL A 92 -9.01 -4.30 17.07
N LEU A 93 -9.46 -3.98 15.86
CA LEU A 93 -9.90 -2.63 15.52
C LEU A 93 -11.14 -2.23 16.32
N ASN A 94 -12.10 -3.13 16.52
CA ASN A 94 -13.28 -2.89 17.36
C ASN A 94 -12.89 -2.63 18.82
N SER A 95 -11.89 -3.32 19.35
CA SER A 95 -11.40 -3.11 20.72
C SER A 95 -10.71 -1.75 20.84
N LEU A 96 -9.74 -1.48 19.97
CA LEU A 96 -8.94 -0.26 20.01
C LEU A 96 -9.75 1.00 19.73
N SER A 97 -10.75 0.95 18.84
CA SER A 97 -11.57 2.11 18.48
C SER A 97 -12.46 2.63 19.63
N LYS A 98 -12.64 1.85 20.70
CA LYS A 98 -13.41 2.28 21.89
C LYS A 98 -12.71 3.34 22.72
N THR A 99 -11.38 3.33 22.70
CA THR A 99 -10.55 4.21 23.54
C THR A 99 -9.54 5.02 22.75
N ASN A 100 -9.34 4.69 21.47
CA ASN A 100 -8.37 5.35 20.61
C ASN A 100 -9.00 5.85 19.32
N LYS A 101 -8.43 6.90 18.75
CA LYS A 101 -8.74 7.36 17.41
C LYS A 101 -7.84 6.62 16.42
N LEU A 102 -8.44 5.79 15.58
CA LEU A 102 -7.70 4.98 14.62
C LEU A 102 -7.62 5.66 13.26
N GLY A 103 -6.47 5.54 12.60
CA GLY A 103 -6.27 6.02 11.24
C GLY A 103 -5.34 5.11 10.43
N ILE A 104 -5.29 5.35 9.13
CA ILE A 104 -4.38 4.67 8.20
C ILE A 104 -3.48 5.70 7.52
N ILE A 105 -2.18 5.40 7.45
CA ILE A 105 -1.21 6.03 6.54
C ILE A 105 -0.77 4.96 5.56
N SER A 106 -1.04 5.15 4.26
CA SER A 106 -0.74 4.13 3.25
C SER A 106 -0.14 4.71 1.98
N ASP A 107 0.92 4.05 1.49
CA ASP A 107 1.45 4.25 0.14
C ASP A 107 0.54 3.50 -0.83
N THR A 108 -0.41 4.22 -1.45
CA THR A 108 -1.54 3.60 -2.14
C THR A 108 -2.17 4.51 -3.20
N TRP A 109 -3.25 4.04 -3.80
CA TRP A 109 -3.99 4.61 -4.90
C TRP A 109 -5.45 4.89 -4.51
N PRO A 110 -6.22 5.70 -5.28
CA PRO A 110 -7.59 6.09 -4.92
C PRO A 110 -8.57 4.94 -4.66
N SER A 111 -8.37 3.78 -5.30
CA SER A 111 -9.22 2.60 -5.13
C SER A 111 -9.24 2.04 -3.69
N ILE A 112 -8.24 2.39 -2.86
CA ILE A 112 -8.10 1.90 -1.48
C ILE A 112 -9.36 2.17 -0.63
N GLY A 113 -10.05 3.29 -0.85
CA GLY A 113 -11.27 3.61 -0.12
C GLY A 113 -12.37 2.55 -0.28
N ALA A 114 -12.57 2.04 -1.51
CA ALA A 114 -13.50 0.95 -1.77
C ALA A 114 -13.02 -0.38 -1.18
N GLN A 115 -11.72 -0.65 -1.21
CA GLN A 115 -11.10 -1.85 -0.65
C GLN A 115 -11.25 -1.91 0.87
N LEU A 116 -10.95 -0.82 1.59
CA LEU A 116 -11.14 -0.73 3.05
C LEU A 116 -12.61 -0.94 3.46
N LYS A 117 -13.54 -0.44 2.64
CA LYS A 117 -14.97 -0.67 2.84
C LYS A 117 -15.35 -2.14 2.59
N HIS A 118 -14.82 -2.74 1.52
CA HIS A 118 -15.10 -4.14 1.17
C HIS A 118 -14.64 -5.11 2.28
N ILE A 119 -13.43 -4.92 2.81
CA ILE A 119 -12.89 -5.75 3.91
C ILE A 119 -13.44 -5.38 5.30
N GLY A 120 -14.37 -4.42 5.39
CA GLY A 120 -15.12 -4.12 6.60
C GLY A 120 -14.38 -3.28 7.65
N ILE A 121 -13.18 -2.75 7.35
CA ILE A 121 -12.40 -2.02 8.37
C ILE A 121 -12.61 -0.50 8.36
N SER A 122 -13.18 0.05 7.30
CA SER A 122 -13.39 1.51 7.17
C SER A 122 -14.23 2.11 8.29
N GLN A 123 -15.13 1.34 8.89
CA GLN A 123 -16.00 1.78 10.00
C GLN A 123 -15.25 2.10 11.30
N TYR A 124 -14.04 1.56 11.48
CA TYR A 124 -13.21 1.80 12.66
C TYR A 124 -12.26 2.98 12.50
N LEU A 125 -12.13 3.51 11.28
CA LEU A 125 -11.16 4.54 10.94
C LEU A 125 -11.77 5.93 11.05
N SER A 126 -11.14 6.80 11.82
CA SER A 126 -11.53 8.20 11.97
C SER A 126 -10.93 9.10 10.90
N PHE A 127 -9.79 8.70 10.32
CA PHE A 127 -9.11 9.44 9.26
C PHE A 127 -8.24 8.50 8.42
N CYS A 128 -7.93 8.94 7.21
CA CYS A 128 -7.02 8.23 6.31
C CYS A 128 -6.09 9.24 5.63
N THR A 129 -4.82 8.85 5.51
CA THR A 129 -3.78 9.57 4.76
C THR A 129 -3.22 8.64 3.70
N PHE A 130 -3.44 9.00 2.45
CA PHE A 130 -3.04 8.20 1.30
C PHE A 130 -2.03 8.96 0.46
N SER A 131 -0.93 8.30 0.10
CA SER A 131 0.17 8.89 -0.66
C SER A 131 -0.29 9.50 -1.98
N CYS A 132 -1.27 8.91 -2.67
CA CYS A 132 -1.81 9.44 -3.92
C CYS A 132 -2.49 10.82 -3.78
N PHE A 133 -2.97 11.19 -2.59
CA PHE A 133 -3.58 12.49 -2.33
C PHE A 133 -2.61 13.51 -1.75
N VAL A 134 -1.56 13.04 -1.05
CA VAL A 134 -0.51 13.91 -0.49
C VAL A 134 0.59 14.17 -1.53
N GLY A 135 0.78 13.25 -2.48
CA GLY A 135 1.79 13.33 -3.53
C GLY A 135 3.19 12.88 -3.08
N VAL A 136 3.31 12.20 -1.93
CA VAL A 136 4.56 11.66 -1.41
C VAL A 136 4.35 10.30 -0.79
N PHE A 137 5.41 9.51 -0.75
CA PHE A 137 5.44 8.19 -0.11
C PHE A 137 6.11 8.25 1.27
N LYS A 138 5.83 7.30 2.12
CA LYS A 138 6.63 7.06 3.33
C LYS A 138 8.09 6.75 2.92
N PRO A 139 9.10 7.29 3.58
CA PRO A 139 9.09 7.99 4.87
C PRO A 139 9.09 9.54 4.78
N ASP A 140 8.61 10.15 3.70
CA ASP A 140 8.55 11.62 3.62
C ASP A 140 7.69 12.19 4.76
N GLN A 141 8.22 13.17 5.48
CA GLN A 141 7.57 13.73 6.67
C GLN A 141 6.19 14.33 6.40
N ARG A 142 5.93 14.79 5.17
CA ARG A 142 4.65 15.39 4.78
C ARG A 142 3.47 14.42 4.92
N ILE A 143 3.70 13.12 4.73
CA ILE A 143 2.62 12.13 4.85
C ILE A 143 2.20 11.94 6.32
N TYR A 144 3.15 11.95 7.25
CA TYR A 144 2.86 11.85 8.69
C TYR A 144 2.27 13.15 9.21
N GLN A 145 2.74 14.31 8.72
CA GLN A 145 2.18 15.61 9.09
C GLN A 145 0.72 15.75 8.65
N ASP A 146 0.36 15.25 7.45
CA ASP A 146 -1.04 15.19 7.00
C ASP A 146 -1.89 14.33 7.95
N ALA A 147 -1.36 13.19 8.39
CA ALA A 147 -2.03 12.32 9.34
C ALA A 147 -2.21 12.99 10.71
N LEU A 148 -1.18 13.65 11.24
CA LEU A 148 -1.25 14.40 12.50
C LEU A 148 -2.29 15.53 12.43
N ASN A 149 -2.32 16.27 11.32
CA ASN A 149 -3.32 17.33 11.11
C ASN A 149 -4.76 16.77 11.11
N LYS A 150 -4.97 15.61 10.50
CA LYS A 150 -6.27 14.93 10.45
C LYS A 150 -6.68 14.32 11.79
N CYS A 151 -5.73 13.71 12.50
CA CYS A 151 -6.04 13.12 13.80
C CYS A 151 -6.28 14.17 14.89
N GLY A 152 -5.59 15.31 14.82
CA GLY A 152 -5.73 16.41 15.78
C GLY A 152 -5.04 16.15 17.13
N PHE A 153 -4.13 15.17 17.21
CA PHE A 153 -3.29 14.90 18.38
C PHE A 153 -1.86 15.39 18.18
N HIS A 154 -1.13 15.60 19.27
CA HIS A 154 0.31 15.82 19.22
C HIS A 154 1.02 14.53 18.85
N ALA A 155 2.19 14.64 18.20
CA ALA A 155 2.95 13.48 17.77
C ALA A 155 3.29 12.53 18.93
N GLU A 156 3.66 13.08 20.09
CA GLU A 156 3.99 12.34 21.32
C GLU A 156 2.82 11.51 21.89
N ASP A 157 1.58 11.88 21.54
CA ASP A 157 0.36 11.17 21.95
C ASP A 157 -0.09 10.12 20.90
N THR A 158 0.71 9.90 19.86
CA THR A 158 0.37 8.99 18.75
C THR A 158 1.34 7.84 18.63
N VAL A 159 0.84 6.73 18.12
CA VAL A 159 1.61 5.53 17.81
C VAL A 159 1.47 5.22 16.33
N PHE A 160 2.57 4.93 15.66
CA PHE A 160 2.59 4.46 14.28
C PHE A 160 3.13 3.04 14.19
N ILE A 161 2.36 2.16 13.56
CA ILE A 161 2.67 0.73 13.41
C ILE A 161 2.90 0.45 11.93
N ASP A 162 4.08 -0.04 11.59
CA ASP A 162 4.45 -0.35 10.19
C ASP A 162 5.42 -1.54 10.18
N ASP A 163 5.51 -2.25 9.06
CA ASP A 163 6.41 -3.40 8.88
C ASP A 163 7.77 -3.03 8.28
N ALA A 164 7.99 -1.75 7.97
CA ALA A 164 9.24 -1.23 7.42
C ALA A 164 9.91 -0.22 8.37
N VAL A 165 11.08 -0.56 8.88
CA VAL A 165 11.85 0.29 9.79
C VAL A 165 12.04 1.71 9.24
N ARG A 166 12.37 1.86 7.95
CA ARG A 166 12.50 3.18 7.31
C ARG A 166 11.26 4.07 7.46
N ASN A 167 10.06 3.46 7.47
CA ASN A 167 8.81 4.20 7.65
C ASN A 167 8.63 4.60 9.12
N LEU A 168 9.04 3.73 10.04
CA LEU A 168 9.07 4.01 11.48
C LEU A 168 10.04 5.16 11.80
N ASP A 169 11.23 5.19 11.15
CA ASP A 169 12.20 6.28 11.29
C ASP A 169 11.60 7.63 10.87
N GLY A 170 10.83 7.65 9.77
CA GLY A 170 10.13 8.85 9.31
C GLY A 170 9.09 9.36 10.31
N ALA A 171 8.35 8.48 10.95
CA ALA A 171 7.39 8.81 12.00
C ALA A 171 8.08 9.28 13.29
N ALA A 172 9.12 8.55 13.73
CA ALA A 172 9.91 8.87 14.92
C ALA A 172 10.58 10.25 14.83
N ALA A 173 11.04 10.65 13.65
CA ALA A 173 11.62 11.96 13.40
C ALA A 173 10.66 13.14 13.69
N LEU A 174 9.34 12.88 13.74
CA LEU A 174 8.32 13.85 14.13
C LEU A 174 7.84 13.68 15.59
N GLY A 175 8.40 12.73 16.35
CA GLY A 175 8.02 12.45 17.73
C GLY A 175 6.86 11.44 17.88
N ILE A 176 6.42 10.80 16.80
CA ILE A 176 5.42 9.72 16.83
C ILE A 176 6.08 8.46 17.38
N THR A 177 5.45 7.77 18.32
CA THR A 177 5.98 6.52 18.89
C THR A 177 5.91 5.38 17.85
N PRO A 178 7.06 4.79 17.43
CA PRO A 178 7.07 3.74 16.42
C PRO A 178 6.92 2.36 17.05
N ILE A 179 6.18 1.47 16.36
CA ILE A 179 6.10 0.04 16.68
C ILE A 179 6.32 -0.77 15.39
N LEU A 180 7.29 -1.68 15.40
CA LEU A 180 7.49 -2.61 14.29
C LEU A 180 6.51 -3.78 14.39
N ILE A 181 5.73 -4.01 13.32
CA ILE A 181 4.94 -5.22 13.19
C ILE A 181 5.68 -6.26 12.33
N ALA A 182 6.21 -7.29 12.98
CA ALA A 182 6.93 -8.40 12.35
C ALA A 182 5.98 -9.57 12.02
N ALA A 183 4.89 -9.29 11.29
CA ALA A 183 3.87 -10.28 10.96
C ALA A 183 4.33 -11.31 9.91
N ASN A 184 5.41 -11.06 9.22
CA ASN A 184 6.02 -12.00 8.27
C ASN A 184 7.55 -12.01 8.43
N PRO A 185 8.25 -13.08 7.95
CA PRO A 185 9.71 -13.19 8.11
C PRO A 185 10.51 -12.05 7.50
N ALA A 186 10.02 -11.40 6.45
CA ALA A 186 10.72 -10.29 5.78
C ALA A 186 10.70 -9.01 6.61
N SER A 187 9.72 -8.83 7.49
CA SER A 187 9.62 -7.69 8.42
C SER A 187 10.19 -8.00 9.82
N ASP A 188 10.65 -9.23 10.08
CA ASP A 188 11.30 -9.58 11.36
C ASP A 188 12.79 -9.23 11.33
N VAL A 189 13.08 -7.94 11.38
CA VAL A 189 14.44 -7.38 11.39
C VAL A 189 14.83 -6.89 12.77
N GLU A 190 16.13 -6.76 13.04
CA GLU A 190 16.63 -6.17 14.28
C GLU A 190 16.41 -4.65 14.27
N THR A 191 15.92 -4.13 15.38
CA THR A 191 15.65 -2.71 15.63
C THR A 191 15.53 -2.44 17.12
N ASP A 192 15.77 -1.20 17.53
CA ASP A 192 15.55 -0.71 18.89
C ASP A 192 14.07 -0.37 19.17
N TYR A 193 13.22 -0.40 18.16
CA TYR A 193 11.78 -0.14 18.31
C TYR A 193 11.07 -1.31 18.99
N THR A 194 10.01 -0.98 19.73
CA THR A 194 9.06 -2.00 20.22
C THR A 194 8.59 -2.85 19.03
N LYS A 195 8.66 -4.17 19.21
CA LYS A 195 8.29 -5.14 18.18
C LYS A 195 7.10 -5.97 18.66
N ILE A 196 6.11 -6.09 17.76
CA ILE A 196 4.98 -7.03 17.91
C ILE A 196 4.94 -7.95 16.69
N ARG A 197 4.37 -9.14 16.82
CA ARG A 197 4.18 -10.10 15.73
C ARG A 197 2.74 -10.19 15.26
N ASP A 198 1.81 -9.70 16.10
CA ASP A 198 0.38 -9.73 15.82
C ASP A 198 -0.28 -8.51 16.46
N LEU A 199 -1.20 -7.89 15.74
CA LEU A 199 -1.93 -6.72 16.26
C LEU A 199 -2.75 -7.02 17.51
N ARG A 200 -3.10 -8.27 17.77
CA ARG A 200 -3.76 -8.71 19.02
C ARG A 200 -2.92 -8.46 20.27
N GLU A 201 -1.61 -8.28 20.14
CA GLU A 201 -0.74 -7.92 21.28
C GLU A 201 -1.04 -6.50 21.81
N LEU A 202 -1.68 -5.65 21.03
CA LEU A 202 -2.09 -4.30 21.45
C LEU A 202 -3.33 -4.27 22.36
N ILE A 203 -4.06 -5.37 22.46
CA ILE A 203 -5.33 -5.46 23.23
C ILE A 203 -5.25 -6.45 24.41
N ARG A 204 -4.04 -6.91 24.75
CA ARG A 204 -3.75 -7.83 25.86
C ARG A 204 -3.45 -7.09 27.15
#